data_8f6a011779b8dd442aa11741193715dc
#
_entry.id   8f6a011779b8dd442aa11741193715dc
#
_cell.length_a   1.000
_cell.length_b   1.000
_cell.length_c   1.000
_cell.angle_alpha   90.00
_cell.angle_beta   90.00
_cell.angle_gamma   90.00
#
_symmetry.space_group_name_H-M   'P 1'
#
loop_
_entity.id
_entity.type
_entity.pdbx_description
1 polymer ?
#
loop_
_entity_poly.entity_id
_entity_poly.type
_entity_poly.pdbx_seq_one_letter_code
_entity_poly.pdbx_strand_id
1 'polypeptide(L)' 'MEFTFKIYPTTLDGHARILTAKQTAKDLDDAIVEATMILGVFIKSAKVVFMIENEDGEEVAGISPGVEDWVKF' A
#
# COMPACT_ATOMS: atom_id res chain seq x y z
N MET A 1 10.33 13.32 -1.34
CA MET A 1 10.71 11.96 -0.88
C MET A 1 10.06 10.93 -1.80
N GLU A 2 10.78 9.87 -2.08
CA GLU A 2 10.28 8.78 -2.90
C GLU A 2 9.81 7.63 -2.01
N PHE A 3 8.62 7.12 -2.29
CA PHE A 3 8.04 5.98 -1.59
C PHE A 3 7.75 4.87 -2.59
N THR A 4 7.82 3.63 -2.14
CA THR A 4 7.46 2.47 -2.93
C THR A 4 6.16 1.90 -2.38
N PHE A 5 5.14 1.83 -3.21
CA PHE A 5 3.85 1.23 -2.88
C PHE A 5 3.87 -0.23 -3.31
N LYS A 6 3.56 -1.13 -2.39
CA LYS A 6 3.46 -2.56 -2.66
C LYS A 6 2.05 -3.03 -2.36
N ILE A 7 1.42 -3.62 -3.34
CA ILE A 7 0.06 -4.17 -3.22
C ILE A 7 0.15 -5.69 -3.31
N TYR A 8 -0.28 -6.35 -2.25
CA TYR A 8 -0.30 -7.82 -2.16
C TYR A 8 -1.75 -8.29 -2.23
N PRO A 9 -2.18 -8.89 -3.36
CA PRO A 9 -3.52 -9.49 -3.39
C PRO A 9 -3.57 -10.67 -2.43
N THR A 10 -4.60 -10.73 -1.61
CA THR A 10 -4.81 -11.85 -0.70
C THR A 10 -5.63 -12.93 -1.40
N THR A 11 -5.00 -13.66 -2.32
CA THR A 11 -5.62 -14.79 -2.98
C THR A 11 -5.20 -16.08 -2.32
N LEU A 12 -6.10 -17.06 -2.32
CA LEU A 12 -5.87 -18.34 -1.66
C LEU A 12 -4.97 -19.29 -2.45
N ASP A 13 -4.65 -18.95 -3.70
CA ASP A 13 -3.92 -19.83 -4.59
C ASP A 13 -2.39 -19.65 -4.56
N GLY A 14 -1.91 -18.68 -3.82
CA GLY A 14 -0.47 -18.45 -3.66
C GLY A 14 0.24 -17.89 -4.89
N HIS A 15 -0.47 -17.60 -5.97
CA HIS A 15 0.09 -17.05 -7.21
C HIS A 15 -0.10 -15.54 -7.34
N ALA A 16 -0.38 -14.88 -6.24
CA ALA A 16 -0.62 -13.44 -6.22
C ALA A 16 0.65 -12.68 -6.61
N ARG A 17 0.54 -11.84 -7.63
CA ARG A 17 1.62 -10.94 -8.02
C ARG A 17 1.61 -9.73 -7.12
N ILE A 18 2.81 -9.36 -6.65
CA ILE A 18 3.01 -8.10 -5.95
C ILE A 18 3.05 -6.99 -7.01
N LEU A 19 2.15 -6.04 -6.90
CA LEU A 19 2.20 -4.84 -7.71
C LEU A 19 3.03 -3.80 -6.97
N THR A 20 4.03 -3.25 -7.63
CA THR A 20 4.88 -2.21 -7.07
C THR A 20 4.80 -0.95 -7.91
N ALA A 21 4.75 0.20 -7.24
CA ALA A 21 4.79 1.49 -7.90
C ALA A 21 5.59 2.47 -7.05
N LYS A 22 6.42 3.27 -7.69
CA LYS A 22 7.16 4.34 -7.01
C LYS A 22 6.37 5.64 -7.12
N GLN A 23 6.27 6.35 -6.01
CA GLN A 23 5.59 7.63 -5.94
C GLN A 23 6.44 8.65 -5.20
N THR A 24 6.45 9.86 -5.72
CA THR A 24 7.06 10.99 -5.02
C THR A 24 5.99 11.68 -4.20
N ALA A 25 6.25 11.86 -2.91
CA ALA A 25 5.36 12.54 -2.00
C ALA A 25 6.15 13.46 -1.08
N LYS A 26 5.50 14.44 -0.53
CA LYS A 26 6.10 15.42 0.35
C LYS A 26 6.60 14.80 1.65
N ASP A 27 5.78 13.92 2.23
CA ASP A 27 6.05 13.18 3.46
C ASP A 27 5.21 11.90 3.48
N LEU A 28 5.29 11.15 4.59
CA LEU A 28 4.53 9.91 4.73
C LEU A 28 3.02 10.14 4.72
N ASP A 29 2.54 11.19 5.37
CA ASP A 29 1.10 11.48 5.40
C ASP A 29 0.57 11.77 3.99
N ASP A 30 1.32 12.49 3.19
CA ASP A 30 0.99 12.75 1.79
C ASP A 30 1.01 11.45 0.97
N ALA A 31 1.99 10.59 1.21
CA ALA A 31 2.06 9.29 0.57
C ALA A 31 0.85 8.41 0.92
N ILE A 32 0.39 8.45 2.17
CA ILE A 32 -0.80 7.72 2.61
C ILE A 32 -2.05 8.25 1.90
N VAL A 33 -2.17 9.56 1.70
CA VAL A 33 -3.29 10.15 0.94
C VAL A 33 -3.30 9.61 -0.48
N GLU A 34 -2.16 9.62 -1.15
CA GLU A 34 -2.02 9.09 -2.52
C GLU A 34 -2.36 7.60 -2.57
N ALA A 35 -1.85 6.83 -1.61
CA ALA A 35 -2.11 5.39 -1.53
C ALA A 35 -3.59 5.11 -1.29
N THR A 36 -4.26 5.92 -0.47
CA THR A 36 -5.69 5.78 -0.21
C THR A 36 -6.52 6.00 -1.47
N MET A 37 -6.12 6.94 -2.30
CA MET A 37 -6.80 7.19 -3.59
C MET A 37 -6.63 5.98 -4.52
N ILE A 38 -5.43 5.43 -4.61
CA ILE A 38 -5.17 4.24 -5.43
C ILE A 38 -5.95 3.04 -4.88
N LEU A 39 -5.93 2.84 -3.57
CA LEU A 39 -6.61 1.75 -2.90
C LEU A 39 -8.13 1.80 -3.13
N GLY A 40 -8.72 3.01 -3.18
CA GLY A 40 -10.13 3.19 -3.45
C GLY A 40 -10.58 2.63 -4.80
N VAL A 41 -9.68 2.52 -5.76
CA VAL A 41 -9.97 1.90 -7.06
C VAL A 41 -9.99 0.37 -6.94
N PHE A 42 -9.14 -0.20 -6.07
CA PHE A 42 -8.99 -1.66 -5.93
C PHE A 42 -9.93 -2.29 -4.91
N ILE A 43 -10.31 -1.56 -3.86
CA ILE A 43 -11.03 -2.12 -2.69
C ILE A 43 -12.40 -2.69 -3.03
N LYS A 44 -13.04 -2.23 -4.11
CA LYS A 44 -14.39 -2.70 -4.45
C LYS A 44 -14.43 -4.13 -4.97
N SER A 45 -13.29 -4.71 -5.34
CA SER A 45 -13.27 -6.00 -6.01
C SER A 45 -12.24 -6.99 -5.52
N ALA A 46 -11.28 -6.61 -4.69
CA ALA A 46 -10.23 -7.53 -4.22
C ALA A 46 -9.79 -7.19 -2.80
N LYS A 47 -9.56 -8.22 -2.01
CA LYS A 47 -8.91 -8.07 -0.71
C LYS A 47 -7.41 -7.93 -0.95
N VAL A 48 -6.86 -6.80 -0.60
CA VAL A 48 -5.42 -6.53 -0.79
C VAL A 48 -4.79 -6.05 0.51
N VAL A 49 -3.52 -6.36 0.68
CA VAL A 49 -2.66 -5.75 1.68
C VAL A 49 -1.83 -4.69 0.95
N PHE A 50 -1.82 -3.48 1.46
CA PHE A 50 -1.08 -2.37 0.87
C PHE A 50 0.01 -1.93 1.83
N MET A 51 1.25 -1.89 1.38
CA MET A 51 2.41 -1.49 2.18
C MET A 51 3.11 -0.33 1.52
N ILE A 52 3.60 0.59 2.33
CA ILE A 52 4.42 1.71 1.87
C ILE A 52 5.83 1.56 2.44
N GLU A 53 6.82 1.56 1.54
CA GLU A 53 8.22 1.57 1.92
C GLU A 53 8.82 2.96 1.68
N ASN A 54 9.77 3.35 2.53
CA ASN A 54 10.55 4.57 2.33
C ASN A 54 11.71 4.34 1.35
N GLU A 55 12.55 5.36 1.19
CA GLU A 55 13.71 5.30 0.29
C GLU A 55 14.76 4.25 0.72
N ASP A 56 14.80 3.91 2.00
CA ASP A 56 15.73 2.91 2.54
C ASP A 56 15.21 1.47 2.44
N GLY A 57 14.01 1.29 1.86
CA GLY A 57 13.38 -0.01 1.76
C GLY A 57 12.70 -0.49 3.04
N GLU A 58 12.50 0.41 4.01
CA GLU A 58 11.81 0.09 5.25
C GLU A 58 10.30 0.28 5.09
N GLU A 59 9.51 -0.68 5.55
CA GLU A 59 8.06 -0.56 5.58
C GLU A 59 7.67 0.42 6.67
N VAL A 60 7.01 1.50 6.29
CA VAL A 60 6.69 2.61 7.19
C VAL A 60 5.20 2.78 7.46
N ALA A 61 4.36 2.16 6.64
CA ALA A 61 2.92 2.16 6.85
C ALA A 61 2.28 0.99 6.10
N GLY A 62 1.09 0.60 6.52
CA GLY A 62 0.35 -0.46 5.85
C GLY A 62 -1.12 -0.46 6.22
N ILE A 63 -1.91 -1.12 5.39
CA ILE A 63 -3.32 -1.39 5.63
C ILE A 63 -3.65 -2.79 5.11
N SER A 64 -4.48 -3.52 5.84
CA SER A 64 -4.88 -4.87 5.48
C SER A 64 -6.40 -5.02 5.50
N PRO A 65 -6.95 -6.08 4.87
CA PRO A 65 -8.39 -6.31 4.90
C PRO A 65 -8.93 -6.38 6.33
N GLY A 66 -10.06 -5.70 6.57
CA GLY A 66 -10.67 -5.66 7.90
C GLY A 66 -10.14 -4.58 8.83
N VAL A 67 -9.10 -3.86 8.41
CA VAL A 67 -8.59 -2.70 9.14
C VAL A 67 -9.15 -1.43 8.49
N GLU A 68 -9.72 -0.55 9.30
CA GLU A 68 -10.40 0.64 8.80
C GLU A 68 -9.45 1.77 8.41
N ASP A 69 -8.23 1.75 8.93
CA ASP A 69 -7.29 2.85 8.74
C ASP A 69 -5.86 2.35 8.60
N TRP A 70 -5.01 3.22 8.10
CA TRP A 70 -3.59 2.95 7.95
C TRP A 70 -2.90 2.82 9.31
N VAL A 71 -1.99 1.86 9.39
CA VAL A 71 -1.11 1.70 10.54
C VAL A 71 0.26 2.24 10.15
N LYS A 72 0.78 3.17 10.93
CA LYS A 72 2.16 3.65 10.79
C LYS A 72 3.07 2.82 11.69
N PHE A 73 4.16 2.36 11.12
CA PHE A 73 5.10 1.49 11.84
C PHE A 73 6.20 2.28 12.56
#